data_37d72549fd2d6b509bf5d839a1e4ad5d
#
_entry.id   37d72549fd2d6b509bf5d839a1e4ad5d
#
_cell.length_a   1.000
_cell.length_b   1.000
_cell.length_c   1.000
_cell.angle_alpha   90.00
_cell.angle_beta   90.00
_cell.angle_gamma   90.00
#
_symmetry.space_group_name_H-M   'P 1'
#
loop_
_entity.id
_entity.type
_entity.pdbx_description
1 polymer ?
#
loop_
_entity_poly.entity_id
_entity_poly.type
_entity_poly.pdbx_seq_one_letter_code
_entity_poly.pdbx_strand_id
1 'polypeptide(L)'
;MHIQVRYRMNVRNSEPETIWHLEMLHPEELCGRALPPKTQLVKQEIPLPDLNRFFYLEVGKLWQWTDRLLWTEEQWRNWVEREALQTWMLLFHGTPAGYFELNSFDGAVEIAYFGLLPLFIGKGLGGGLLSAAVEKAWGMNAKRVWVHTCSLDHPYALKNYQARGFQIYRESPA
;
A
#
# COMPACT_ATOMS: atom_id res chain seq x y z
N MET A 1 33.13 31.45 8.41
CA MET A 1 33.02 30.80 7.11
C MET A 1 31.68 30.09 7.06
N HIS A 2 30.64 30.76 6.51
CA HIS A 2 29.25 30.26 6.49
C HIS A 2 29.05 29.49 5.19
N ILE A 3 28.86 28.17 5.28
CA ILE A 3 28.49 27.37 4.14
C ILE A 3 26.97 27.43 4.03
N GLN A 4 26.46 28.25 3.10
CA GLN A 4 25.06 28.20 2.68
C GLN A 4 24.86 26.99 1.79
N VAL A 5 24.22 25.97 2.32
CA VAL A 5 23.69 24.87 1.49
C VAL A 5 22.47 25.41 0.76
N ARG A 6 22.64 25.77 -0.51
CA ARG A 6 21.52 26.08 -1.40
C ARG A 6 20.79 24.78 -1.75
N TYR A 7 19.64 24.56 -1.13
CA TYR A 7 18.65 23.62 -1.67
C TYR A 7 18.22 24.14 -3.05
N ARG A 8 18.69 23.49 -4.11
CA ARG A 8 18.10 23.66 -5.42
C ARG A 8 16.74 22.98 -5.39
N MET A 9 15.67 23.76 -5.26
CA MET A 9 14.36 23.35 -5.69
C MET A 9 14.43 23.06 -7.20
N ASN A 10 14.49 21.80 -7.58
CA ASN A 10 14.17 21.39 -8.94
C ASN A 10 12.66 21.64 -9.11
N VAL A 11 12.32 22.76 -9.74
CA VAL A 11 11.00 22.97 -10.34
C VAL A 11 10.95 21.98 -11.51
N ARG A 12 10.54 20.73 -11.24
CA ARG A 12 10.09 19.84 -12.30
C ARG A 12 8.79 20.44 -12.82
N ASN A 13 8.68 20.55 -14.14
CA ASN A 13 7.42 20.83 -14.82
C ASN A 13 6.36 19.92 -14.19
N SER A 14 5.44 20.52 -13.43
CA SER A 14 4.39 19.78 -12.75
C SER A 14 3.33 19.44 -13.79
N GLU A 15 3.45 18.27 -14.42
CA GLU A 15 2.26 17.66 -14.97
C GLU A 15 1.28 17.48 -13.81
N PRO A 16 -0.02 17.74 -14.03
CA PRO A 16 -1.00 17.57 -12.97
C PRO A 16 -0.94 16.13 -12.46
N GLU A 17 -0.90 15.98 -11.14
CA GLU A 17 -0.92 14.67 -10.52
C GLU A 17 -2.20 13.95 -10.93
N THR A 18 -2.06 12.68 -11.32
CA THR A 18 -3.18 11.82 -11.70
C THR A 18 -3.37 10.74 -10.65
N ILE A 19 -4.60 10.57 -10.20
CA ILE A 19 -5.01 9.46 -9.34
C ILE A 19 -5.77 8.46 -10.20
N TRP A 20 -5.31 7.21 -10.21
CA TRP A 20 -6.00 6.08 -10.80
C TRP A 20 -6.73 5.28 -9.73
N HIS A 21 -8.02 5.07 -9.94
CA HIS A 21 -8.82 4.18 -9.12
C HIS A 21 -9.03 2.88 -9.88
N LEU A 22 -8.64 1.77 -9.27
CA LEU A 22 -8.68 0.45 -9.88
C LEU A 22 -9.55 -0.47 -9.02
N GLU A 23 -10.21 -1.41 -9.68
CA GLU A 23 -11.06 -2.39 -9.01
C GLU A 23 -10.93 -3.78 -9.61
N MET A 24 -11.42 -4.74 -8.85
CA MET A 24 -11.63 -6.12 -9.21
C MET A 24 -13.00 -6.52 -8.69
N LEU A 25 -13.86 -7.05 -9.54
CA LEU A 25 -15.25 -7.37 -9.23
C LEU A 25 -15.47 -8.86 -8.98
N HIS A 26 -14.53 -9.71 -9.41
CA HIS A 26 -14.58 -11.14 -9.24
C HIS A 26 -13.23 -11.72 -8.81
N PRO A 27 -13.18 -12.68 -7.87
CA PRO A 27 -11.93 -13.31 -7.43
C PRO A 27 -11.12 -13.93 -8.58
N GLU A 28 -11.81 -14.43 -9.61
CA GLU A 28 -11.22 -15.09 -10.79
C GLU A 28 -10.41 -14.13 -11.69
N GLU A 29 -10.58 -12.81 -11.51
CA GLU A 29 -9.81 -11.81 -12.24
C GLU A 29 -8.37 -11.69 -11.72
N LEU A 30 -8.09 -12.27 -10.53
CA LEU A 30 -6.76 -12.24 -9.97
C LEU A 30 -5.74 -13.00 -10.82
N CYS A 31 -4.83 -12.29 -11.46
CA CYS A 31 -3.62 -12.85 -12.05
C CYS A 31 -2.55 -13.02 -10.96
N GLY A 32 -2.73 -14.04 -10.13
CA GLY A 32 -1.92 -14.28 -8.95
C GLY A 32 -0.45 -14.56 -9.23
N ARG A 33 0.42 -14.14 -8.29
CA ARG A 33 1.83 -14.49 -8.24
C ARG A 33 2.19 -14.98 -6.84
N ALA A 34 2.86 -16.12 -6.74
CA ALA A 34 3.30 -16.64 -5.47
C ALA A 34 4.36 -15.75 -4.81
N LEU A 35 4.34 -15.70 -3.50
CA LEU A 35 5.44 -15.14 -2.73
C LEU A 35 6.68 -16.05 -2.87
N PRO A 36 7.89 -15.50 -2.98
CA PRO A 36 9.11 -16.29 -3.09
C PRO A 36 9.38 -17.06 -1.78
N PRO A 37 10.26 -18.09 -1.83
CA PRO A 37 10.69 -18.81 -0.64
C PRO A 37 11.24 -17.89 0.46
N LYS A 38 11.17 -18.34 1.71
CA LYS A 38 11.61 -17.58 2.89
C LYS A 38 10.75 -16.34 3.20
N THR A 39 9.56 -16.25 2.63
CA THR A 39 8.56 -15.26 3.02
C THR A 39 7.55 -15.87 3.98
N GLN A 40 7.03 -15.05 4.87
CA GLN A 40 5.90 -15.35 5.74
C GLN A 40 4.97 -14.15 5.78
N LEU A 41 3.68 -14.38 5.57
CA LEU A 41 2.65 -13.36 5.72
C LEU A 41 1.97 -13.54 7.08
N VAL A 42 1.97 -12.49 7.89
CA VAL A 42 1.45 -12.50 9.24
C VAL A 42 0.38 -11.45 9.41
N LYS A 43 -0.80 -11.85 9.86
CA LYS A 43 -1.86 -10.91 10.26
C LYS A 43 -1.54 -10.33 11.63
N GLN A 44 -1.75 -9.06 11.81
CA GLN A 44 -1.70 -8.40 13.10
C GLN A 44 -3.00 -8.71 13.86
N GLU A 45 -2.95 -9.67 14.77
CA GLU A 45 -4.14 -10.08 15.56
C GLU A 45 -4.43 -9.11 16.70
N ILE A 46 -3.38 -8.48 17.24
CA ILE A 46 -3.51 -7.41 18.23
C ILE A 46 -3.18 -6.09 17.54
N PRO A 47 -4.13 -5.15 17.43
CA PRO A 47 -3.87 -3.86 16.82
C PRO A 47 -2.71 -3.14 17.52
N LEU A 48 -1.75 -2.66 16.73
CA LEU A 48 -0.60 -1.92 17.24
C LEU A 48 -0.38 -0.67 16.36
N PRO A 49 -1.00 0.47 16.71
CA PRO A 49 -0.96 1.70 15.93
C PRO A 49 0.45 2.18 15.59
N ASP A 50 1.41 2.03 16.51
CA ASP A 50 2.80 2.41 16.29
C ASP A 50 3.47 1.60 15.17
N LEU A 51 3.10 0.32 15.01
CA LEU A 51 3.62 -0.52 13.93
C LEU A 51 3.05 -0.08 12.57
N ASN A 52 1.76 0.24 12.51
CA ASN A 52 1.15 0.78 11.29
C ASN A 52 1.79 2.13 10.91
N ARG A 53 1.99 3.02 11.91
CA ARG A 53 2.69 4.29 11.72
C ARG A 53 4.12 4.08 11.21
N PHE A 54 4.86 3.14 11.80
CA PHE A 54 6.21 2.79 11.34
C PHE A 54 6.21 2.38 9.86
N PHE A 55 5.34 1.47 9.45
CA PHE A 55 5.25 1.05 8.06
C PHE A 55 4.83 2.19 7.14
N TYR A 56 3.82 2.98 7.53
CA TYR A 56 3.39 4.14 6.75
C TYR A 56 4.56 5.10 6.49
N LEU A 57 5.31 5.46 7.53
CA LEU A 57 6.45 6.37 7.41
C LEU A 57 7.58 5.78 6.57
N GLU A 58 7.98 4.54 6.85
CA GLU A 58 9.15 3.94 6.21
C GLU A 58 8.91 3.50 4.77
N VAL A 59 7.71 3.03 4.44
CA VAL A 59 7.31 2.73 3.06
C VAL A 59 7.03 4.00 2.29
N GLY A 60 6.25 4.92 2.88
CA GLY A 60 5.74 6.11 2.21
C GLY A 60 6.76 7.21 1.96
N LYS A 61 7.89 7.23 2.69
CA LYS A 61 8.89 8.32 2.59
C LYS A 61 9.47 8.56 1.19
N LEU A 62 9.47 7.54 0.34
CA LEU A 62 9.94 7.65 -1.04
C LEU A 62 8.82 8.05 -2.02
N TRP A 63 7.55 7.92 -1.61
CA TRP A 63 6.38 8.03 -2.48
C TRP A 63 5.45 9.17 -2.08
N GLN A 64 5.94 10.09 -1.25
CA GLN A 64 5.21 11.28 -0.80
C GLN A 64 3.86 10.96 -0.12
N TRP A 65 3.80 9.90 0.66
CA TRP A 65 2.66 9.67 1.53
C TRP A 65 2.65 10.74 2.63
N THR A 66 1.76 11.69 2.53
CA THR A 66 1.74 12.88 3.40
C THR A 66 0.45 13.03 4.20
N ASP A 67 -0.61 12.33 3.81
CA ASP A 67 -1.96 12.46 4.35
C ASP A 67 -2.07 12.13 5.85
N ARG A 68 -1.17 11.29 6.38
CA ARG A 68 -1.16 10.89 7.80
C ARG A 68 0.08 11.36 8.58
N LEU A 69 0.95 12.19 8.00
CA LEU A 69 2.17 12.66 8.69
C LEU A 69 1.86 13.44 9.96
N LEU A 70 0.75 14.16 9.99
CA LEU A 70 0.33 14.99 11.11
C LEU A 70 -0.70 14.29 12.02
N TRP A 71 -0.97 13.02 11.81
CA TRP A 71 -1.90 12.30 12.65
C TRP A 71 -1.40 12.19 14.10
N THR A 72 -2.31 12.46 15.02
CA THR A 72 -2.10 12.25 16.45
C THR A 72 -2.13 10.75 16.78
N GLU A 73 -1.66 10.38 17.97
CA GLU A 73 -1.78 9.00 18.48
C GLU A 73 -3.21 8.51 18.51
N GLU A 74 -4.16 9.40 18.87
CA GLU A 74 -5.59 9.09 18.89
C GLU A 74 -6.12 8.79 17.48
N GLN A 75 -5.71 9.55 16.46
CA GLN A 75 -6.10 9.30 15.07
C GLN A 75 -5.55 7.97 14.56
N TRP A 76 -4.29 7.65 14.87
CA TRP A 76 -3.71 6.35 14.55
C TRP A 76 -4.45 5.21 15.24
N ARG A 77 -4.77 5.37 16.53
CA ARG A 77 -5.54 4.37 17.28
C ARG A 77 -6.92 4.18 16.66
N ASN A 78 -7.66 5.26 16.43
CA ASN A 78 -9.00 5.23 15.84
C ASN A 78 -9.01 4.60 14.44
N TRP A 79 -7.92 4.68 13.69
CA TRP A 79 -7.79 3.99 12.40
C TRP A 79 -7.50 2.51 12.57
N VAL A 80 -6.52 2.16 13.39
CA VAL A 80 -5.94 0.80 13.44
C VAL A 80 -6.81 -0.17 14.25
N GLU A 81 -7.49 0.31 15.29
CA GLU A 81 -8.31 -0.53 16.19
C GLU A 81 -9.73 -0.83 15.67
N ARG A 82 -10.07 -0.41 14.44
CA ARG A 82 -11.38 -0.71 13.85
C ARG A 82 -11.48 -2.18 13.43
N GLU A 83 -12.61 -2.80 13.71
CA GLU A 83 -12.92 -4.16 13.23
C GLU A 83 -12.86 -4.27 11.70
N ALA A 84 -13.17 -3.19 11.01
CA ALA A 84 -13.14 -3.11 9.55
C ALA A 84 -11.73 -3.13 8.95
N LEU A 85 -10.69 -2.90 9.76
CA LEU A 85 -9.31 -2.85 9.30
C LEU A 85 -8.56 -4.15 9.62
N GLN A 86 -7.87 -4.67 8.62
CA GLN A 86 -6.88 -5.73 8.82
C GLN A 86 -5.51 -5.24 8.37
N THR A 87 -4.52 -5.38 9.24
CA THR A 87 -3.12 -5.13 8.91
C THR A 87 -2.38 -6.45 8.74
N TRP A 88 -1.65 -6.57 7.65
CA TRP A 88 -0.84 -7.74 7.32
C TRP A 88 0.60 -7.33 7.07
N MET A 89 1.53 -8.07 7.63
CA MET A 89 2.96 -7.84 7.52
C MET A 89 3.62 -8.97 6.75
N LEU A 90 4.49 -8.62 5.80
CA LEU A 90 5.35 -9.57 5.10
C LEU A 90 6.70 -9.64 5.82
N LEU A 91 7.07 -10.84 6.24
CA LEU A 91 8.45 -11.14 6.65
C LEU A 91 9.20 -11.79 5.47
N PHE A 92 10.44 -11.41 5.29
CA PHE A 92 11.37 -12.04 4.35
C PHE A 92 12.66 -12.41 5.09
N HIS A 93 12.99 -13.69 5.11
CA HIS A 93 14.06 -14.22 5.97
C HIS A 93 13.93 -13.81 7.45
N GLY A 94 12.69 -13.78 7.98
CA GLY A 94 12.41 -13.40 9.36
C GLY A 94 12.44 -11.90 9.65
N THR A 95 12.71 -11.06 8.64
CA THR A 95 12.77 -9.59 8.78
C THR A 95 11.52 -8.94 8.18
N PRO A 96 10.89 -7.96 8.82
CA PRO A 96 9.81 -7.18 8.22
C PRO A 96 10.25 -6.57 6.89
N ALA A 97 9.50 -6.85 5.82
CA ALA A 97 9.86 -6.45 4.46
C ALA A 97 8.83 -5.56 3.79
N GLY A 98 7.60 -5.58 4.26
CA GLY A 98 6.51 -4.80 3.74
C GLY A 98 5.20 -5.07 4.48
N TYR A 99 4.15 -4.40 4.06
CA TYR A 99 2.83 -4.55 4.66
C TYR A 99 1.71 -4.14 3.72
N PHE A 100 0.50 -4.44 4.13
CA PHE A 100 -0.71 -3.84 3.57
C PHE A 100 -1.80 -3.70 4.63
N GLU A 101 -2.68 -2.74 4.41
CA GLU A 101 -3.90 -2.51 5.18
C GLU A 101 -5.11 -2.76 4.29
N LEU A 102 -6.05 -3.58 4.78
CA LEU A 102 -7.33 -3.85 4.14
C LEU A 102 -8.44 -3.20 4.96
N ASN A 103 -9.21 -2.33 4.33
CA ASN A 103 -10.29 -1.60 4.96
C ASN A 103 -11.63 -2.02 4.34
N SER A 104 -12.48 -2.67 5.12
CA SER A 104 -13.80 -3.12 4.68
C SER A 104 -14.87 -2.06 4.94
N PHE A 105 -15.66 -1.74 3.92
CA PHE A 105 -16.80 -0.84 4.05
C PHE A 105 -17.86 -1.18 3.00
N ASP A 106 -19.10 -1.35 3.42
CA ASP A 106 -20.28 -1.58 2.57
C ASP A 106 -20.10 -2.69 1.51
N GLY A 107 -19.51 -3.80 1.93
CA GLY A 107 -19.27 -4.96 1.05
C GLY A 107 -18.10 -4.79 0.07
N ALA A 108 -17.41 -3.66 0.09
CA ALA A 108 -16.16 -3.48 -0.62
C ALA A 108 -14.96 -3.55 0.33
N VAL A 109 -13.82 -4.01 -0.16
CA VAL A 109 -12.55 -3.97 0.56
C VAL A 109 -11.54 -3.13 -0.22
N GLU A 110 -11.03 -2.11 0.43
CA GLU A 110 -9.96 -1.27 -0.06
C GLU A 110 -8.60 -1.82 0.36
N ILE A 111 -7.66 -1.89 -0.57
CA ILE A 111 -6.25 -1.97 -0.20
C ILE A 111 -5.82 -0.53 0.11
N ALA A 112 -5.97 -0.14 1.39
CA ALA A 112 -5.81 1.25 1.82
C ALA A 112 -4.34 1.70 1.80
N TYR A 113 -3.43 0.82 2.20
CA TYR A 113 -1.99 1.01 2.12
C TYR A 113 -1.32 -0.29 1.71
N PHE A 114 -0.29 -0.17 0.90
CA PHE A 114 0.44 -1.31 0.37
C PHE A 114 1.85 -0.89 -0.01
N GLY A 115 2.86 -1.65 0.43
CA GLY A 115 4.21 -1.41 -0.05
C GLY A 115 5.28 -2.22 0.66
N LEU A 116 6.49 -2.07 0.12
CA LEU A 116 7.71 -2.68 0.63
C LEU A 116 8.58 -1.62 1.30
N LEU A 117 9.26 -2.02 2.36
CA LEU A 117 10.34 -1.22 2.91
C LEU A 117 11.46 -1.05 1.86
N PRO A 118 12.15 0.11 1.82
CA PRO A 118 13.09 0.45 0.74
C PRO A 118 14.15 -0.63 0.45
N LEU A 119 14.68 -1.28 1.49
CA LEU A 119 15.68 -2.34 1.36
C LEU A 119 15.17 -3.56 0.54
N PHE A 120 13.87 -3.76 0.48
CA PHE A 120 13.24 -4.93 -0.11
C PHE A 120 12.64 -4.67 -1.50
N ILE A 121 12.70 -3.43 -1.98
CA ILE A 121 12.31 -3.07 -3.35
C ILE A 121 13.26 -3.74 -4.34
N GLY A 122 12.73 -4.23 -5.46
CA GLY A 122 13.50 -4.90 -6.49
C GLY A 122 13.86 -6.37 -6.20
N LYS A 123 13.42 -6.95 -5.08
CA LYS A 123 13.67 -8.35 -4.72
C LYS A 123 12.56 -9.32 -5.18
N GLY A 124 11.67 -8.88 -6.05
CA GLY A 124 10.60 -9.73 -6.59
C GLY A 124 9.42 -9.97 -5.65
N LEU A 125 9.33 -9.23 -4.53
CA LEU A 125 8.31 -9.44 -3.50
C LEU A 125 6.96 -8.76 -3.82
N GLY A 126 6.98 -7.64 -4.55
CA GLY A 126 5.79 -6.78 -4.70
C GLY A 126 4.60 -7.45 -5.37
N GLY A 127 4.83 -8.26 -6.42
CA GLY A 127 3.73 -8.96 -7.09
C GLY A 127 3.09 -10.05 -6.24
N GLY A 128 3.90 -10.79 -5.48
CA GLY A 128 3.41 -11.80 -4.55
C GLY A 128 2.67 -11.19 -3.36
N LEU A 129 3.21 -10.08 -2.81
CA LEU A 129 2.55 -9.37 -1.72
C LEU A 129 1.20 -8.81 -2.14
N LEU A 130 1.09 -8.23 -3.35
CA LEU A 130 -0.17 -7.72 -3.88
C LEU A 130 -1.18 -8.85 -4.12
N SER A 131 -0.74 -9.99 -4.68
CA SER A 131 -1.62 -11.15 -4.83
C SER A 131 -2.16 -11.62 -3.50
N ALA A 132 -1.30 -11.70 -2.48
CA ALA A 132 -1.73 -12.05 -1.13
C ALA A 132 -2.72 -11.04 -0.54
N ALA A 133 -2.51 -9.74 -0.75
CA ALA A 133 -3.45 -8.71 -0.30
C ALA A 133 -4.83 -8.88 -0.93
N VAL A 134 -4.90 -9.14 -2.24
CA VAL A 134 -6.15 -9.40 -2.96
C VAL A 134 -6.85 -10.66 -2.45
N GLU A 135 -6.12 -11.77 -2.27
CA GLU A 135 -6.68 -13.01 -1.71
C GLU A 135 -7.25 -12.80 -0.32
N LYS A 136 -6.54 -12.05 0.55
CA LYS A 136 -7.02 -11.72 1.90
C LYS A 136 -8.25 -10.80 1.85
N ALA A 137 -8.29 -9.84 0.94
CA ALA A 137 -9.44 -8.97 0.74
C ALA A 137 -10.69 -9.76 0.32
N TRP A 138 -10.57 -10.68 -0.63
CA TRP A 138 -11.67 -11.58 -0.99
C TRP A 138 -12.11 -12.47 0.18
N GLY A 139 -11.17 -12.91 1.02
CA GLY A 139 -11.45 -13.67 2.25
C GLY A 139 -12.24 -12.89 3.31
N MET A 140 -12.41 -11.57 3.17
CA MET A 140 -13.27 -10.73 4.00
C MET A 140 -14.72 -10.65 3.51
N ASN A 141 -15.16 -11.58 2.66
CA ASN A 141 -16.49 -11.59 2.01
C ASN A 141 -16.76 -10.35 1.15
N ALA A 142 -15.75 -9.84 0.50
CA ALA A 142 -15.86 -8.70 -0.40
C ALA A 142 -16.74 -9.03 -1.61
N LYS A 143 -17.51 -8.05 -2.07
CA LYS A 143 -18.16 -8.05 -3.38
C LYS A 143 -17.36 -7.26 -4.40
N ARG A 144 -16.35 -6.53 -3.95
CA ARG A 144 -15.47 -5.67 -4.72
C ARG A 144 -14.17 -5.47 -3.95
N VAL A 145 -13.05 -5.59 -4.64
CA VAL A 145 -11.74 -5.18 -4.12
C VAL A 145 -11.26 -3.99 -4.94
N TRP A 146 -10.81 -2.94 -4.28
CA TRP A 146 -10.35 -1.74 -4.97
C TRP A 146 -9.11 -1.13 -4.33
N VAL A 147 -8.44 -0.30 -5.10
CA VAL A 147 -7.25 0.42 -4.70
C VAL A 147 -7.17 1.73 -5.48
N HIS A 148 -6.52 2.73 -4.92
CA HIS A 148 -6.08 3.89 -5.69
C HIS A 148 -4.56 4.03 -5.62
N THR A 149 -3.98 4.62 -6.66
CA THR A 149 -2.57 4.97 -6.75
C THR A 149 -2.44 6.27 -7.54
N CYS A 150 -1.32 6.95 -7.40
CA CYS A 150 -1.10 8.22 -8.08
C CYS A 150 0.24 8.25 -8.82
N SER A 151 0.43 9.30 -9.60
CA SER A 151 1.66 9.49 -10.38
C SER A 151 2.92 9.72 -9.51
N LEU A 152 2.76 9.95 -8.20
CA LEU A 152 3.85 10.11 -7.25
C LEU A 152 4.24 8.80 -6.55
N ASP A 153 3.45 7.76 -6.71
CA ASP A 153 3.77 6.42 -6.20
C ASP A 153 4.94 5.78 -6.97
N HIS A 154 5.35 4.61 -6.52
CA HIS A 154 6.41 3.86 -7.19
C HIS A 154 6.11 3.72 -8.71
N PRO A 155 7.07 3.96 -9.64
CA PRO A 155 6.83 3.93 -11.08
C PRO A 155 6.21 2.65 -11.62
N TYR A 156 6.35 1.55 -10.89
CA TYR A 156 5.72 0.26 -11.24
C TYR A 156 4.43 -0.04 -10.47
N ALA A 157 3.93 0.88 -9.61
CA ALA A 157 2.73 0.62 -8.81
C ALA A 157 1.52 0.33 -9.71
N LEU A 158 1.16 1.25 -10.59
CA LEU A 158 0.05 1.08 -11.53
C LEU A 158 0.17 -0.20 -12.36
N LYS A 159 1.37 -0.45 -12.92
CA LYS A 159 1.64 -1.67 -13.70
C LYS A 159 1.52 -2.95 -12.87
N ASN A 160 1.91 -2.91 -11.60
CA ASN A 160 1.77 -4.06 -10.71
C ASN A 160 0.29 -4.37 -10.45
N TYR A 161 -0.55 -3.34 -10.19
CA TYR A 161 -1.98 -3.52 -10.02
C TYR A 161 -2.62 -4.11 -11.29
N GLN A 162 -2.36 -3.52 -12.45
CA GLN A 162 -2.88 -4.04 -13.72
C GLN A 162 -2.41 -5.47 -14.04
N ALA A 163 -1.13 -5.78 -13.75
CA ALA A 163 -0.59 -7.13 -13.95
C ALA A 163 -1.19 -8.17 -12.98
N ARG A 164 -1.84 -7.75 -11.92
CA ARG A 164 -2.61 -8.63 -11.00
C ARG A 164 -4.09 -8.72 -11.34
N GLY A 165 -4.54 -8.05 -12.40
CA GLY A 165 -5.91 -8.14 -12.89
C GLY A 165 -6.81 -6.95 -12.55
N PHE A 166 -6.30 -5.96 -11.80
CA PHE A 166 -7.07 -4.75 -11.54
C PHE A 166 -7.33 -3.95 -12.81
N GLN A 167 -8.52 -3.38 -12.92
CA GLN A 167 -8.92 -2.52 -14.02
C GLN A 167 -9.17 -1.09 -13.53
N ILE A 168 -8.69 -0.11 -14.29
CA ILE A 168 -8.97 1.30 -14.00
C ILE A 168 -10.44 1.56 -14.31
N TYR A 169 -11.19 2.03 -13.31
CA TYR A 169 -12.58 2.44 -13.49
C TYR A 169 -12.77 3.95 -13.41
N ARG A 170 -11.79 4.67 -12.86
CA ARG A 170 -11.83 6.12 -12.75
C ARG A 170 -10.41 6.72 -12.73
N GLU A 171 -10.24 7.84 -13.40
CA GLU A 171 -9.09 8.73 -13.30
C GLU A 171 -9.55 10.10 -12.81
N SER A 172 -8.76 10.73 -11.95
CA SER A 172 -9.03 12.08 -11.46
C SER A 172 -7.72 12.83 -11.24
N PRO A 173 -7.73 14.17 -11.37
CA PRO A 173 -6.62 14.96 -10.85
C PRO A 173 -6.53 14.82 -9.32
N ALA A 174 -5.31 14.92 -8.77
CA ALA A 174 -5.07 14.92 -7.33
C ALA A 174 -5.38 16.27 -6.70
#